data_4cf5896f6e6476f20c3c050b3146d91f
#
_entry.id   4cf5896f6e6476f20c3c050b3146d91f
#
_cell.length_a   1.000
_cell.length_b   1.000
_cell.length_c   1.000
_cell.angle_alpha   90.00
_cell.angle_beta   90.00
_cell.angle_gamma   90.00
#
_symmetry.space_group_name_H-M   'P 1'
#
loop_
_entity.id
_entity.type
_entity.pdbx_description
1 polymer ?
#
loop_
_entity_poly.entity_id
_entity_poly.type
_entity_poly.pdbx_seq_one_letter_code
_entity_poly.pdbx_strand_id
1 'polypeptide(L)'
;MNIYIDFDDTIASSIENVVRIVNKRYNRNVKPQDISKWDFSDVYPDIPLENIVSVFGEKEFFKTLKLKNDVIPTLRRYGKYNHLIIVSKVDGIAIKGKYDWIKEHLIDIGIDIEFRGIPLGKSKGSIDMSDGIMIDDNAQFLKETNAKYKILYKCDRAFDDTQDWDGYTVSNWKELNKLLHNIISQEKGHTNGKI
;
A
#
# COMPACT_ATOMS: atom_id res chain seq x y z
N MET A 1 15.63 7.69 -9.33
CA MET A 1 14.16 7.88 -9.35
C MET A 1 13.61 7.48 -7.99
N ASN A 2 12.61 8.20 -7.46
CA ASN A 2 11.92 7.83 -6.24
C ASN A 2 10.79 6.86 -6.54
N ILE A 3 10.59 5.86 -5.67
CA ILE A 3 9.48 4.89 -5.75
C ILE A 3 8.71 5.00 -4.44
N TYR A 4 7.54 5.63 -4.51
CA TYR A 4 6.60 5.82 -3.42
C TYR A 4 5.62 4.65 -3.41
N ILE A 5 5.41 4.03 -2.26
CA ILE A 5 4.63 2.80 -2.15
C ILE A 5 3.68 2.93 -0.96
N ASP A 6 2.39 2.68 -1.16
CA ASP A 6 1.47 2.55 -0.04
C ASP A 6 1.77 1.31 0.80
N PHE A 7 1.31 1.29 2.04
CA PHE A 7 1.55 0.20 2.97
C PHE A 7 0.40 -0.80 3.00
N ASP A 8 -0.81 -0.32 3.31
CA ASP A 8 -1.98 -1.18 3.51
C ASP A 8 -2.45 -1.76 2.18
N ASP A 9 -2.65 -3.07 2.13
CA ASP A 9 -3.04 -3.84 0.94
C ASP A 9 -2.16 -3.69 -0.30
N THR A 10 -1.09 -2.89 -0.20
CA THR A 10 -0.04 -2.80 -1.23
C THR A 10 1.20 -3.60 -0.82
N ILE A 11 1.82 -3.33 0.32
CA ILE A 11 2.96 -4.09 0.87
C ILE A 11 2.47 -5.21 1.80
N ALA A 12 1.53 -4.89 2.69
CA ALA A 12 1.01 -5.79 3.71
C ALA A 12 -0.45 -6.15 3.44
N SER A 13 -0.87 -7.37 3.83
CA SER A 13 -2.26 -7.86 3.69
C SER A 13 -3.13 -7.36 4.84
N SER A 14 -3.37 -6.04 4.88
CA SER A 14 -4.02 -5.36 6.01
C SER A 14 -5.49 -5.74 6.15
N ILE A 15 -6.27 -5.72 5.07
CA ILE A 15 -7.69 -6.06 5.10
C ILE A 15 -7.91 -7.53 5.45
N GLU A 16 -7.13 -8.45 4.89
CA GLU A 16 -7.19 -9.87 5.28
C GLU A 16 -6.99 -10.04 6.78
N ASN A 17 -6.04 -9.30 7.35
CA ASN A 17 -5.72 -9.36 8.76
C ASN A 17 -6.82 -8.74 9.65
N VAL A 18 -7.37 -7.58 9.26
CA VAL A 18 -8.52 -6.96 9.95
C VAL A 18 -9.72 -7.90 9.95
N VAL A 19 -10.08 -8.43 8.79
CA VAL A 19 -11.21 -9.38 8.65
C VAL A 19 -11.02 -10.59 9.57
N ARG A 20 -9.81 -11.17 9.60
CA ARG A 20 -9.49 -12.30 10.49
C ARG A 20 -9.71 -11.93 11.98
N ILE A 21 -9.25 -10.76 12.41
CA ILE A 21 -9.38 -10.31 13.80
C ILE A 21 -10.83 -10.01 14.15
N VAL A 22 -11.55 -9.29 13.30
CA VAL A 22 -12.97 -8.94 13.49
C VAL A 22 -13.83 -10.21 13.51
N ASN A 23 -13.63 -11.12 12.55
CA ASN A 23 -14.34 -12.40 12.53
C ASN A 23 -14.17 -13.19 13.83
N LYS A 24 -12.93 -13.29 14.33
CA LYS A 24 -12.64 -13.97 15.60
C LYS A 24 -13.33 -13.28 16.78
N ARG A 25 -13.29 -11.94 16.84
CA ARG A 25 -13.84 -11.14 17.94
C ARG A 25 -15.37 -11.20 18.02
N TYR A 26 -16.02 -11.17 16.86
CA TYR A 26 -17.48 -11.07 16.76
C TYR A 26 -18.14 -12.36 16.26
N ASN A 27 -17.40 -13.46 16.19
CA ASN A 27 -17.88 -14.76 15.69
C ASN A 27 -18.54 -14.65 14.29
N ARG A 28 -17.81 -14.05 13.35
CA ARG A 28 -18.22 -13.86 11.94
C ARG A 28 -17.38 -14.74 11.02
N ASN A 29 -17.83 -14.87 9.76
CA ASN A 29 -17.14 -15.63 8.71
C ASN A 29 -17.14 -14.85 7.37
N VAL A 30 -16.78 -13.58 7.43
CA VAL A 30 -16.63 -12.70 6.26
C VAL A 30 -15.31 -13.01 5.57
N LYS A 31 -15.27 -12.91 4.25
CA LYS A 31 -14.03 -12.99 3.45
C LYS A 31 -13.66 -11.60 2.93
N PRO A 32 -12.38 -11.30 2.69
CA PRO A 32 -11.97 -10.03 2.07
C PRO A 32 -12.70 -9.73 0.75
N GLN A 33 -12.99 -10.77 -0.04
CA GLN A 33 -13.71 -10.67 -1.31
C GLN A 33 -15.18 -10.27 -1.18
N ASP A 34 -15.75 -10.39 0.01
CA ASP A 34 -17.16 -10.02 0.26
C ASP A 34 -17.29 -8.48 0.48
N ILE A 35 -16.18 -7.78 0.73
CA ILE A 35 -16.16 -6.36 1.07
C ILE A 35 -16.34 -5.52 -0.20
N SER A 36 -17.45 -4.82 -0.31
CA SER A 36 -17.77 -3.92 -1.42
C SER A 36 -17.77 -2.45 -1.01
N LYS A 37 -17.53 -2.13 0.27
CA LYS A 37 -17.47 -0.76 0.78
C LYS A 37 -16.28 -0.53 1.69
N TRP A 38 -15.71 0.65 1.60
CA TRP A 38 -14.57 1.06 2.44
C TRP A 38 -14.87 1.13 3.94
N ASP A 39 -16.15 1.36 4.31
CA ASP A 39 -16.60 1.46 5.69
C ASP A 39 -17.04 0.12 6.29
N PHE A 40 -16.90 -0.99 5.53
CA PHE A 40 -17.29 -2.34 5.94
C PHE A 40 -18.78 -2.52 6.30
N SER A 41 -19.64 -1.53 6.02
CA SER A 41 -21.06 -1.56 6.39
C SER A 41 -21.85 -2.65 5.66
N ASP A 42 -21.36 -3.12 4.53
CA ASP A 42 -21.92 -4.21 3.74
C ASP A 42 -21.73 -5.59 4.38
N VAL A 43 -20.64 -5.78 5.12
CA VAL A 43 -20.27 -7.09 5.70
C VAL A 43 -20.37 -7.14 7.23
N TYR A 44 -20.32 -5.99 7.90
CA TYR A 44 -20.44 -5.84 9.35
C TYR A 44 -21.44 -4.74 9.75
N PRO A 45 -22.72 -4.83 9.32
CA PRO A 45 -23.69 -3.74 9.49
C PRO A 45 -24.04 -3.43 10.96
N ASP A 46 -23.82 -4.38 11.86
CA ASP A 46 -24.11 -4.28 13.31
C ASP A 46 -22.86 -4.00 14.16
N ILE A 47 -21.68 -3.85 13.54
CA ILE A 47 -20.45 -3.53 14.25
C ILE A 47 -20.09 -2.05 13.99
N PRO A 48 -19.96 -1.23 15.04
CA PRO A 48 -19.54 0.17 14.86
C PRO A 48 -18.21 0.27 14.11
N LEU A 49 -18.14 1.17 13.13
CA LEU A 49 -16.95 1.35 12.27
C LEU A 49 -15.69 1.61 13.09
N GLU A 50 -15.81 2.39 14.18
CA GLU A 50 -14.68 2.67 15.07
C GLU A 50 -14.07 1.40 15.68
N ASN A 51 -14.87 0.37 15.95
CA ASN A 51 -14.39 -0.91 16.47
C ASN A 51 -13.60 -1.70 15.41
N ILE A 52 -13.95 -1.57 14.13
CA ILE A 52 -13.23 -2.19 13.03
C ILE A 52 -11.94 -1.42 12.75
N VAL A 53 -12.03 -0.10 12.67
CA VAL A 53 -10.87 0.77 12.38
C VAL A 53 -9.84 0.73 13.52
N SER A 54 -10.27 0.60 14.77
CA SER A 54 -9.35 0.50 15.93
C SER A 54 -8.39 -0.69 15.81
N VAL A 55 -8.79 -1.75 15.10
CA VAL A 55 -7.95 -2.95 14.88
C VAL A 55 -6.61 -2.60 14.23
N PHE A 56 -6.57 -1.62 13.32
CA PHE A 56 -5.33 -1.20 12.64
C PHE A 56 -4.26 -0.63 13.60
N GLY A 57 -4.66 -0.20 14.82
CA GLY A 57 -3.74 0.28 15.87
C GLY A 57 -3.33 -0.77 16.90
N GLU A 58 -3.90 -1.96 16.85
CA GLU A 58 -3.71 -2.98 17.89
C GLU A 58 -2.40 -3.76 17.73
N LYS A 59 -1.78 -4.16 18.86
CA LYS A 59 -0.58 -5.01 18.84
C LYS A 59 -0.82 -6.35 18.13
N GLU A 60 -2.01 -6.94 18.28
CA GLU A 60 -2.40 -8.20 17.63
C GLU A 60 -2.40 -8.04 16.10
N PHE A 61 -2.83 -6.87 15.59
CA PHE A 61 -2.80 -6.57 14.17
C PHE A 61 -1.37 -6.66 13.62
N PHE A 62 -0.42 -5.92 14.19
CA PHE A 62 0.96 -5.91 13.70
C PHE A 62 1.66 -7.25 13.90
N LYS A 63 1.39 -7.95 15.01
CA LYS A 63 1.96 -9.29 15.28
C LYS A 63 1.58 -10.34 14.22
N THR A 64 0.41 -10.19 13.61
CA THR A 64 -0.15 -11.18 12.68
C THR A 64 -0.23 -10.71 11.25
N LEU A 65 0.15 -9.45 10.99
CA LEU A 65 0.18 -8.85 9.67
C LEU A 65 1.24 -9.51 8.79
N LYS A 66 0.85 -9.88 7.58
CA LYS A 66 1.73 -10.59 6.64
C LYS A 66 2.14 -9.68 5.49
N LEU A 67 3.38 -9.84 5.03
CA LEU A 67 3.83 -9.31 3.75
C LEU A 67 3.08 -9.99 2.60
N LYS A 68 2.77 -9.23 1.56
CA LYS A 68 2.33 -9.82 0.30
C LYS A 68 3.49 -10.59 -0.37
N ASN A 69 3.14 -11.57 -1.19
CA ASN A 69 4.12 -12.37 -1.92
C ASN A 69 4.97 -11.49 -2.85
N ASP A 70 6.23 -11.84 -3.04
CA ASP A 70 7.18 -11.19 -3.95
C ASP A 70 7.55 -9.72 -3.63
N VAL A 71 7.13 -9.18 -2.47
CA VAL A 71 7.52 -7.83 -1.99
C VAL A 71 9.03 -7.74 -1.83
N ILE A 72 9.62 -8.62 -1.01
CA ILE A 72 11.04 -8.58 -0.65
C ILE A 72 11.97 -8.62 -1.87
N PRO A 73 11.84 -9.60 -2.80
CA PRO A 73 12.72 -9.66 -3.96
C PRO A 73 12.58 -8.42 -4.86
N THR A 74 11.37 -7.87 -4.98
CA THR A 74 11.13 -6.66 -5.77
C THR A 74 11.77 -5.43 -5.13
N LEU A 75 11.55 -5.20 -3.82
CA LEU A 75 12.16 -4.07 -3.11
C LEU A 75 13.70 -4.16 -3.13
N ARG A 76 14.28 -5.33 -2.89
CA ARG A 76 15.74 -5.54 -2.99
C ARG A 76 16.30 -5.23 -4.37
N ARG A 77 15.55 -5.58 -5.43
CA ARG A 77 15.97 -5.31 -6.82
C ARG A 77 16.04 -3.82 -7.10
N TYR A 78 14.98 -3.09 -6.73
CA TYR A 78 14.87 -1.66 -7.10
C TYR A 78 15.54 -0.73 -6.10
N GLY A 79 15.61 -1.07 -4.81
CA GLY A 79 16.29 -0.27 -3.78
C GLY A 79 17.79 -0.12 -3.98
N LYS A 80 18.42 -0.97 -4.83
CA LYS A 80 19.85 -0.80 -5.18
C LYS A 80 20.17 0.48 -5.95
N TYR A 81 19.19 1.01 -6.69
CA TYR A 81 19.41 2.11 -7.64
C TYR A 81 18.33 3.19 -7.56
N ASN A 82 17.36 3.04 -6.70
CA ASN A 82 16.25 3.94 -6.52
C ASN A 82 16.01 4.16 -5.03
N HIS A 83 15.48 5.32 -4.66
CA HIS A 83 15.05 5.59 -3.30
C HIS A 83 13.64 5.04 -3.08
N LEU A 84 13.49 4.14 -2.13
CA LEU A 84 12.22 3.54 -1.77
C LEU A 84 11.59 4.31 -0.60
N ILE A 85 10.33 4.68 -0.72
CA ILE A 85 9.62 5.47 0.27
C ILE A 85 8.23 4.88 0.49
N ILE A 86 7.95 4.38 1.67
CA ILE A 86 6.59 4.00 2.07
C ILE A 86 5.83 5.26 2.46
N VAL A 87 4.67 5.50 1.81
CA VAL A 87 3.78 6.64 2.10
C VAL A 87 2.42 6.10 2.49
N SER A 88 2.09 6.15 3.77
CA SER A 88 0.84 5.56 4.28
C SER A 88 0.04 6.56 5.10
N LYS A 89 -1.28 6.58 4.89
CA LYS A 89 -2.20 7.29 5.79
C LYS A 89 -2.25 6.52 7.11
N VAL A 90 -2.03 7.23 8.21
CA VAL A 90 -1.92 6.58 9.52
C VAL A 90 -2.36 7.52 10.64
N ASP A 91 -3.04 7.00 11.63
CA ASP A 91 -3.36 7.72 12.85
C ASP A 91 -2.25 7.58 13.90
N GLY A 92 -2.21 8.53 14.86
CA GLY A 92 -1.13 8.68 15.83
C GLY A 92 -0.76 7.41 16.60
N ILE A 93 -1.74 6.59 16.97
CA ILE A 93 -1.49 5.33 17.70
C ILE A 93 -0.87 4.26 16.79
N ALA A 94 -1.31 4.19 15.54
CA ALA A 94 -0.86 3.18 14.59
C ALA A 94 0.52 3.47 13.97
N ILE A 95 1.00 4.74 14.02
CA ILE A 95 2.24 5.16 13.38
C ILE A 95 3.47 4.37 13.90
N LYS A 96 3.53 4.21 15.22
CA LYS A 96 4.63 3.46 15.84
C LYS A 96 4.57 1.98 15.47
N GLY A 97 3.39 1.37 15.52
CA GLY A 97 3.21 -0.04 15.15
C GLY A 97 3.58 -0.31 13.69
N LYS A 98 3.18 0.57 12.76
CA LYS A 98 3.59 0.50 11.35
C LYS A 98 5.09 0.64 11.17
N TYR A 99 5.71 1.62 11.82
CA TYR A 99 7.15 1.82 11.76
C TYR A 99 7.93 0.62 12.31
N ASP A 100 7.55 0.11 13.49
CA ASP A 100 8.19 -1.06 14.11
C ASP A 100 8.08 -2.28 13.19
N TRP A 101 6.91 -2.49 12.58
CA TRP A 101 6.71 -3.59 11.63
C TRP A 101 7.54 -3.43 10.36
N ILE A 102 7.60 -2.22 9.77
CA ILE A 102 8.45 -1.91 8.61
C ILE A 102 9.92 -2.15 8.96
N LYS A 103 10.34 -1.70 10.14
CA LYS A 103 11.70 -1.89 10.62
C LYS A 103 12.05 -3.37 10.69
N GLU A 104 11.24 -4.18 11.37
CA GLU A 104 11.47 -5.62 11.56
C GLU A 104 11.49 -6.39 10.23
N HIS A 105 10.53 -6.11 9.33
CA HIS A 105 10.29 -6.92 8.13
C HIS A 105 11.04 -6.43 6.89
N LEU A 106 11.49 -5.19 6.86
CA LEU A 106 12.17 -4.59 5.70
C LEU A 106 13.55 -4.04 6.06
N ILE A 107 13.67 -3.12 7.02
CA ILE A 107 14.94 -2.43 7.31
C ILE A 107 15.95 -3.39 7.92
N ASP A 108 15.58 -4.14 8.94
CA ASP A 108 16.49 -5.07 9.66
C ASP A 108 16.96 -6.24 8.78
N ILE A 109 16.27 -6.52 7.66
CA ILE A 109 16.71 -7.48 6.65
C ILE A 109 17.49 -6.87 5.48
N GLY A 110 17.91 -5.61 5.62
CA GLY A 110 18.81 -4.90 4.70
C GLY A 110 18.14 -4.24 3.50
N ILE A 111 16.85 -3.89 3.59
CA ILE A 111 16.19 -3.05 2.58
C ILE A 111 16.27 -1.60 3.07
N ASP A 112 16.95 -0.75 2.28
CA ASP A 112 16.98 0.69 2.53
C ASP A 112 15.67 1.30 2.04
N ILE A 113 14.80 1.68 2.99
CA ILE A 113 13.46 2.22 2.74
C ILE A 113 13.07 3.24 3.79
N GLU A 114 12.58 4.39 3.33
CA GLU A 114 12.07 5.45 4.19
C GLU A 114 10.57 5.22 4.49
N PHE A 115 10.10 5.65 5.66
CA PHE A 115 8.68 5.65 6.01
C PHE A 115 8.19 7.08 6.27
N ARG A 116 7.11 7.47 5.57
CA ARG A 116 6.39 8.74 5.72
C ARG A 116 4.94 8.46 6.08
N GLY A 117 4.60 8.65 7.35
CA GLY A 117 3.21 8.62 7.81
C GLY A 117 2.49 9.92 7.49
N ILE A 118 1.33 9.83 6.85
CA ILE A 118 0.46 10.98 6.54
C ILE A 118 -0.75 10.92 7.49
N PRO A 119 -1.02 11.99 8.25
CA PRO A 119 -2.22 12.03 9.09
C PRO A 119 -3.50 11.78 8.30
N LEU A 120 -4.48 11.07 8.85
CA LEU A 120 -5.71 10.67 8.15
C LEU A 120 -6.44 11.84 7.49
N GLY A 121 -6.46 13.03 8.13
CA GLY A 121 -7.08 14.24 7.60
C GLY A 121 -6.28 14.98 6.51
N LYS A 122 -5.09 14.48 6.12
CA LYS A 122 -4.25 15.10 5.08
C LYS A 122 -4.23 14.24 3.82
N SER A 123 -4.06 14.89 2.66
CA SER A 123 -3.91 14.21 1.37
C SER A 123 -2.47 13.70 1.19
N LYS A 124 -2.30 12.54 0.53
CA LYS A 124 -0.99 12.08 0.03
C LYS A 124 -0.39 13.06 -1.00
N GLY A 125 -1.23 13.84 -1.68
CA GLY A 125 -0.82 14.93 -2.57
C GLY A 125 -0.06 16.08 -1.89
N SER A 126 0.03 16.09 -0.55
CA SER A 126 0.88 17.04 0.18
C SER A 126 2.37 16.75 0.04
N ILE A 127 2.76 15.57 -0.48
CA ILE A 127 4.13 15.21 -0.80
C ILE A 127 4.36 15.44 -2.29
N ASP A 128 5.45 16.15 -2.63
CA ASP A 128 5.89 16.22 -4.02
C ASP A 128 6.48 14.89 -4.47
N MET A 129 5.84 14.26 -5.43
CA MET A 129 6.21 12.98 -6.03
C MET A 129 6.49 13.10 -7.53
N SER A 130 6.61 14.32 -8.06
CA SER A 130 6.76 14.62 -9.50
C SER A 130 7.97 13.96 -10.16
N ASP A 131 8.94 13.53 -9.37
CA ASP A 131 10.17 12.85 -9.80
C ASP A 131 10.10 11.32 -9.80
N GLY A 132 8.93 10.75 -9.47
CA GLY A 132 8.84 9.34 -9.15
C GLY A 132 7.60 8.60 -9.61
N ILE A 133 7.51 7.40 -9.09
CA ILE A 133 6.41 6.45 -9.28
C ILE A 133 5.64 6.36 -7.95
N MET A 134 4.30 6.46 -7.98
CA MET A 134 3.45 6.14 -6.83
C MET A 134 2.66 4.86 -7.10
N ILE A 135 2.69 3.93 -6.13
CA ILE A 135 1.99 2.66 -6.15
C ILE A 135 1.03 2.65 -4.95
N ASP A 136 -0.25 2.46 -5.19
CA ASP A 136 -1.30 2.52 -4.17
C ASP A 136 -2.46 1.59 -4.55
N ASP A 137 -3.16 1.02 -3.59
CA ASP A 137 -4.35 0.20 -3.85
C ASP A 137 -5.64 1.03 -3.98
N ASN A 138 -5.53 2.36 -3.82
CA ASN A 138 -6.66 3.29 -3.89
C ASN A 138 -6.46 4.29 -5.03
N ALA A 139 -7.31 4.19 -6.05
CA ALA A 139 -7.27 5.06 -7.23
C ALA A 139 -7.47 6.55 -6.87
N GLN A 140 -8.31 6.85 -5.86
CA GLN A 140 -8.53 8.22 -5.43
C GLN A 140 -7.26 8.84 -4.83
N PHE A 141 -6.51 8.09 -4.02
CA PHE A 141 -5.24 8.57 -3.49
C PHE A 141 -4.20 8.78 -4.58
N LEU A 142 -4.16 7.91 -5.59
CA LEU A 142 -3.31 8.11 -6.76
C LEU A 142 -3.68 9.39 -7.53
N LYS A 143 -4.98 9.67 -7.72
CA LYS A 143 -5.45 10.90 -8.38
C LYS A 143 -5.02 12.17 -7.65
N GLU A 144 -4.96 12.12 -6.31
CA GLU A 144 -4.55 13.26 -5.48
C GLU A 144 -3.05 13.60 -5.60
N THR A 145 -2.19 12.64 -5.99
CA THR A 145 -0.74 12.84 -6.08
C THR A 145 -0.32 13.47 -7.41
N ASN A 146 0.85 14.11 -7.43
CA ASN A 146 1.50 14.61 -8.64
C ASN A 146 2.58 13.67 -9.18
N ALA A 147 2.58 12.39 -8.78
CA ALA A 147 3.56 11.42 -9.24
C ALA A 147 3.59 11.32 -10.78
N LYS A 148 4.79 11.24 -11.35
CA LYS A 148 5.01 11.12 -12.79
C LYS A 148 4.38 9.85 -13.36
N TYR A 149 4.51 8.75 -12.62
CA TYR A 149 3.86 7.47 -12.93
C TYR A 149 3.00 7.04 -11.76
N LYS A 150 1.78 6.64 -12.06
CA LYS A 150 0.79 6.20 -11.06
C LYS A 150 0.38 4.78 -11.38
N ILE A 151 0.52 3.89 -10.41
CA ILE A 151 0.23 2.46 -10.57
C ILE A 151 -0.80 2.04 -9.52
N LEU A 152 -1.97 1.65 -9.98
CA LEU A 152 -2.99 1.06 -9.13
C LEU A 152 -2.65 -0.41 -8.86
N TYR A 153 -2.47 -0.75 -7.58
CA TYR A 153 -2.28 -2.12 -7.13
C TYR A 153 -3.65 -2.71 -6.77
N LYS A 154 -4.21 -3.52 -7.66
CA LYS A 154 -5.52 -4.13 -7.47
C LYS A 154 -5.46 -5.20 -6.38
N CYS A 155 -6.20 -5.01 -5.30
CA CYS A 155 -6.32 -5.99 -4.22
C CYS A 155 -7.58 -6.85 -4.36
N ASP A 156 -7.61 -7.99 -3.65
CA ASP A 156 -8.70 -8.99 -3.73
C ASP A 156 -9.94 -8.55 -2.93
N ARG A 157 -10.57 -7.44 -3.35
CA ARG A 157 -11.83 -6.95 -2.78
C ARG A 157 -12.92 -6.92 -3.84
N ALA A 158 -14.20 -6.98 -3.40
CA ALA A 158 -15.33 -6.96 -4.31
C ALA A 158 -15.54 -5.58 -4.98
N PHE A 159 -15.19 -4.48 -4.32
CA PHE A 159 -15.33 -3.18 -4.93
C PHE A 159 -14.22 -2.90 -5.94
N ASP A 160 -14.61 -2.30 -7.04
CA ASP A 160 -13.73 -2.01 -8.16
C ASP A 160 -13.37 -0.52 -8.16
N ASP A 161 -12.16 -0.21 -7.71
CA ASP A 161 -11.59 1.14 -7.75
C ASP A 161 -11.09 1.53 -9.15
N THR A 162 -11.26 0.63 -10.14
CA THR A 162 -10.79 0.89 -11.50
C THR A 162 -11.74 1.77 -12.31
N GLN A 163 -12.94 2.06 -11.80
CA GLN A 163 -13.84 3.01 -12.45
C GLN A 163 -13.15 4.38 -12.56
N ASP A 164 -13.11 4.91 -13.78
CA ASP A 164 -12.43 6.17 -14.12
C ASP A 164 -10.91 6.19 -13.82
N TRP A 165 -10.25 5.02 -13.80
CA TRP A 165 -8.81 4.90 -13.70
C TRP A 165 -8.19 4.64 -15.08
N ASP A 166 -7.33 5.56 -15.53
CA ASP A 166 -6.65 5.53 -16.83
C ASP A 166 -5.13 5.27 -16.73
N GLY A 167 -4.61 5.10 -15.51
CA GLY A 167 -3.22 4.80 -15.25
C GLY A 167 -2.89 3.31 -15.34
N TYR A 168 -1.65 2.97 -14.99
CA TYR A 168 -1.22 1.58 -14.94
C TYR A 168 -1.95 0.82 -13.82
N THR A 169 -2.24 -0.47 -14.09
CA THR A 169 -2.85 -1.38 -13.11
C THR A 169 -2.08 -2.67 -13.06
N VAL A 170 -1.86 -3.18 -11.85
CA VAL A 170 -1.25 -4.50 -11.59
C VAL A 170 -2.02 -5.22 -10.50
N SER A 171 -2.02 -6.56 -10.52
CA SER A 171 -2.75 -7.39 -9.56
C SER A 171 -1.83 -8.11 -8.56
N ASN A 172 -0.53 -8.06 -8.77
CA ASN A 172 0.45 -8.71 -7.89
C ASN A 172 1.86 -8.11 -8.07
N TRP A 173 2.75 -8.43 -7.12
CA TRP A 173 4.11 -7.93 -7.14
C TRP A 173 4.98 -8.45 -8.29
N LYS A 174 4.64 -9.59 -8.92
CA LYS A 174 5.34 -10.08 -10.14
C LYS A 174 5.03 -9.20 -11.34
N GLU A 175 3.78 -8.80 -11.52
CA GLU A 175 3.35 -7.84 -12.54
C GLU A 175 3.97 -6.47 -12.28
N LEU A 176 3.91 -6.00 -11.02
CA LEU A 176 4.54 -4.75 -10.61
C LEU A 176 6.04 -4.73 -10.92
N ASN A 177 6.76 -5.82 -10.61
CA ASN A 177 8.18 -5.93 -10.92
C ASN A 177 8.48 -5.79 -12.43
N LYS A 178 7.66 -6.39 -13.31
CA LYS A 178 7.80 -6.25 -14.77
C LYS A 178 7.51 -4.82 -15.21
N LEU A 179 6.44 -4.20 -14.69
CA LEU A 179 6.07 -2.84 -15.04
C LEU A 179 7.13 -1.83 -14.60
N LEU A 180 7.64 -1.93 -13.36
CA LEU A 180 8.73 -1.10 -12.86
C LEU A 180 9.99 -1.21 -13.73
N HIS A 181 10.32 -2.43 -14.20
CA HIS A 181 11.45 -2.62 -15.12
C HIS A 181 11.27 -1.82 -16.40
N ASN A 182 10.08 -1.87 -16.99
CA ASN A 182 9.80 -1.17 -18.25
C ASN A 182 9.87 0.36 -18.06
N ILE A 183 9.21 0.90 -17.04
CA ILE A 183 9.20 2.35 -16.74
C ILE A 183 10.63 2.85 -16.50
N ILE A 184 11.40 2.19 -15.63
CA ILE A 184 12.74 2.64 -15.26
C ILE A 184 13.73 2.50 -16.44
N SER A 185 13.55 1.48 -17.31
CA SER A 185 14.37 1.33 -18.50
C SER A 185 14.11 2.41 -19.55
N GLN A 186 12.86 2.80 -19.74
CA GLN A 186 12.46 3.91 -20.61
C GLN A 186 13.05 5.24 -20.13
N GLU A 187 12.99 5.52 -18.84
CA GLU A 187 13.57 6.74 -18.25
C GLU A 187 15.09 6.85 -18.48
N LYS A 188 15.81 5.73 -18.31
CA LYS A 188 17.26 5.69 -18.57
C LYS A 188 17.59 5.89 -20.05
N GLY A 189 16.77 5.38 -20.96
CA GLY A 189 16.94 5.57 -22.41
C GLY A 189 16.76 7.02 -22.84
N HIS A 190 15.81 7.75 -22.24
CA HIS A 190 15.58 9.17 -22.53
C HIS A 190 16.69 10.09 -21.99
N THR A 191 17.38 9.68 -20.92
CA THR A 191 18.48 10.47 -20.32
C THR A 191 19.77 10.34 -21.14
N ASN A 192 20.01 9.20 -21.80
CA ASN A 192 21.22 8.96 -22.60
C ASN A 192 21.12 9.48 -24.06
N GLY A 193 19.94 9.91 -24.50
CA GLY A 193 19.73 10.45 -25.84
C GLY A 193 19.81 11.99 -25.95
N LYS A 194 20.18 12.68 -24.88
CA LYS A 194 20.31 14.15 -24.83
C LYS A 194 21.77 14.58 -24.55
N ILE A 195 22.71 14.08 -25.34
CA ILE A 195 24.09 14.59 -25.43
C ILE A 195 24.33 15.07 -26.85
#